data_92f8cdb2289b8a8843f6844b11cdafae
#
_entry.id   92f8cdb2289b8a8843f6844b11cdafae
#
_cell.length_a   1.000
_cell.length_b   1.000
_cell.length_c   1.000
_cell.angle_alpha   90.00
_cell.angle_beta   90.00
_cell.angle_gamma   90.00
#
_symmetry.space_group_name_H-M   'P 1'
#
loop_
_entity.id
_entity.type
_entity.pdbx_description
1 polymer ?
#
loop_
_entity_poly.entity_id
_entity_poly.type
_entity_poly.pdbx_seq_one_letter_code
_entity_poly.pdbx_strand_id
1 'polypeptide(L)'
;MVAFQLDLPKFEAANTQVLGISVDFNAANTEFATKLGLKFPLLSDTRRIMSRAYGVLNDNPELAKDPKRIPAYLRAKRAWFIIDREGIVRYANVDDPRGIMPNDELLEVLKKLQ
;
A
#
# COMPACT_ATOMS: atom_id res chain seq x y z
N MET A 1 6.23 -1.67 5.05
CA MET A 1 5.50 -2.91 5.40
C MET A 1 5.87 -3.47 6.76
N VAL A 2 7.11 -3.34 7.21
CA VAL A 2 7.49 -3.77 8.56
C VAL A 2 6.69 -3.04 9.64
N ALA A 3 6.44 -1.74 9.48
CA ALA A 3 5.65 -0.97 10.42
C ALA A 3 4.21 -1.51 10.56
N PHE A 4 3.61 -1.97 9.46
CA PHE A 4 2.29 -2.61 9.52
C PHE A 4 2.34 -3.96 10.23
N GLN A 5 3.42 -4.73 10.03
CA GLN A 5 3.59 -6.01 10.73
C GLN A 5 3.72 -5.81 12.24
N LEU A 6 4.47 -4.79 12.67
CA LEU A 6 4.63 -4.47 14.09
C LEU A 6 3.31 -4.05 14.74
N ASP A 7 2.48 -3.31 14.01
CA ASP A 7 1.19 -2.81 14.51
C ASP A 7 0.01 -3.71 14.12
N LEU A 8 0.27 -4.86 13.48
CA LEU A 8 -0.80 -5.76 13.02
C LEU A 8 -1.82 -6.10 14.10
N PRO A 9 -1.41 -6.43 15.35
CA PRO A 9 -2.39 -6.70 16.40
C PRO A 9 -3.35 -5.53 16.67
N LYS A 10 -2.90 -4.29 16.49
CA LYS A 10 -3.74 -3.10 16.66
C LYS A 10 -4.78 -2.99 15.56
N PHE A 11 -4.41 -3.32 14.31
CA PHE A 11 -5.35 -3.34 13.19
C PHE A 11 -6.35 -4.48 13.34
N GLU A 12 -5.92 -5.65 13.77
CA GLU A 12 -6.81 -6.79 14.04
C GLU A 12 -7.79 -6.47 15.17
N ALA A 13 -7.34 -5.82 16.23
CA ALA A 13 -8.21 -5.37 17.31
C ALA A 13 -9.23 -4.33 16.84
N ALA A 14 -8.91 -3.58 15.78
CA ALA A 14 -9.83 -2.65 15.12
C ALA A 14 -10.71 -3.36 14.07
N ASN A 15 -10.74 -4.70 14.08
CA ASN A 15 -11.53 -5.51 13.14
C ASN A 15 -11.20 -5.21 11.67
N THR A 16 -9.92 -5.05 11.37
CA THR A 16 -9.42 -4.61 10.07
C THR A 16 -8.50 -5.65 9.47
N GLN A 17 -8.71 -5.97 8.18
CA GLN A 17 -7.79 -6.80 7.39
C GLN A 17 -6.79 -5.88 6.69
N VAL A 18 -5.50 -6.10 6.96
CA VAL A 18 -4.42 -5.40 6.24
C VAL A 18 -4.08 -6.17 4.97
N LEU A 19 -3.95 -5.45 3.86
CA LEU A 19 -3.48 -6.00 2.58
C LEU A 19 -2.34 -5.12 2.06
N GLY A 20 -1.23 -5.73 1.67
CA GLY A 20 -0.18 -5.07 0.92
C GLY A 20 -0.36 -5.33 -0.57
N ILE A 21 -0.07 -4.35 -1.42
CA ILE A 21 -0.19 -4.48 -2.87
C ILE A 21 1.05 -3.89 -3.53
N SER A 22 1.64 -4.64 -4.46
CA SER A 22 2.78 -4.17 -5.25
C SER A 22 2.62 -4.61 -6.70
N VAL A 23 3.37 -3.96 -7.61
CA VAL A 23 3.37 -4.35 -9.04
C VAL A 23 4.34 -5.50 -9.33
N ASP A 24 5.09 -5.97 -8.35
CA ASP A 24 6.02 -7.08 -8.50
C ASP A 24 5.28 -8.42 -8.72
N PHE A 25 5.98 -9.40 -9.31
CA PHE A 25 5.41 -10.73 -9.52
C PHE A 25 5.15 -11.45 -8.20
N ASN A 26 4.22 -12.40 -8.21
CA ASN A 26 3.87 -13.21 -7.05
C ASN A 26 5.08 -13.86 -6.37
N ALA A 27 6.00 -14.41 -7.16
CA ALA A 27 7.20 -15.05 -6.61
C ALA A 27 8.06 -14.07 -5.81
N ALA A 28 8.25 -12.85 -6.33
CA ALA A 28 9.01 -11.81 -5.65
C ALA A 28 8.30 -11.35 -4.37
N ASN A 29 6.99 -11.17 -4.42
CA ASN A 29 6.19 -10.77 -3.26
C ASN A 29 6.18 -11.86 -2.19
N THR A 30 6.09 -13.13 -2.57
CA THR A 30 6.14 -14.25 -1.63
C THR A 30 7.50 -14.31 -0.92
N GLU A 31 8.59 -14.16 -1.66
CA GLU A 31 9.93 -14.14 -1.10
C GLU A 31 10.11 -12.96 -0.13
N PHE A 32 9.65 -11.78 -0.53
CA PHE A 32 9.71 -10.57 0.29
C PHE A 32 8.91 -10.73 1.58
N ALA A 33 7.67 -11.25 1.48
CA ALA A 33 6.81 -11.49 2.65
C ALA A 33 7.45 -12.51 3.61
N THR A 34 8.02 -13.59 3.07
CA THR A 34 8.71 -14.61 3.87
C THR A 34 9.92 -14.03 4.57
N LYS A 35 10.74 -13.26 3.87
CA LYS A 35 11.95 -12.64 4.40
C LYS A 35 11.65 -11.68 5.54
N LEU A 36 10.56 -10.91 5.43
CA LEU A 36 10.14 -9.96 6.46
C LEU A 36 9.23 -10.56 7.53
N GLY A 37 8.80 -11.81 7.38
CA GLY A 37 7.89 -12.46 8.31
C GLY A 37 6.51 -11.83 8.34
N LEU A 38 6.01 -11.34 7.21
CA LEU A 38 4.71 -10.67 7.14
C LEU A 38 3.57 -11.69 7.39
N LYS A 39 2.63 -11.29 8.23
CA LYS A 39 1.44 -12.10 8.56
C LYS A 39 0.16 -11.60 7.88
N PHE A 40 0.27 -10.61 7.01
CA PHE A 40 -0.83 -10.17 6.18
C PHE A 40 -0.52 -10.42 4.69
N PRO A 41 -1.55 -10.61 3.84
CA PRO A 41 -1.35 -10.90 2.42
C PRO A 41 -0.63 -9.76 1.69
N LEU A 42 0.25 -10.13 0.78
CA LEU A 42 0.93 -9.22 -0.14
C LEU A 42 0.53 -9.60 -1.56
N LEU A 43 -0.31 -8.79 -2.18
CA LEU A 43 -0.92 -9.05 -3.47
C LEU A 43 -0.09 -8.46 -4.61
N SER A 44 -0.14 -9.12 -5.77
CA SER A 44 0.60 -8.70 -6.97
C SER A 44 -0.34 -8.05 -7.98
N ASP A 45 -0.08 -6.76 -8.28
CA ASP A 45 -0.78 -5.99 -9.31
C ASP A 45 0.11 -5.86 -10.55
N THR A 46 0.53 -7.01 -11.11
CA THR A 46 1.49 -7.04 -12.22
C THR A 46 0.98 -6.36 -13.48
N ARG A 47 -0.34 -6.37 -13.69
CA ARG A 47 -0.97 -5.68 -14.82
C ARG A 47 -1.27 -4.21 -14.54
N ARG A 48 -1.00 -3.74 -13.34
CA ARG A 48 -1.17 -2.36 -12.91
C ARG A 48 -2.63 -1.86 -12.97
N ILE A 49 -3.58 -2.79 -12.92
CA ILE A 49 -5.01 -2.49 -13.01
C ILE A 49 -5.47 -1.72 -11.77
N MET A 50 -5.13 -2.24 -10.58
CA MET A 50 -5.50 -1.60 -9.31
C MET A 50 -4.78 -0.27 -9.13
N SER A 51 -3.49 -0.22 -9.43
CA SER A 51 -2.69 1.00 -9.30
C SER A 51 -3.21 2.12 -10.19
N ARG A 52 -3.68 1.81 -11.40
CA ARG A 52 -4.34 2.79 -12.26
C ARG A 52 -5.69 3.23 -11.74
N ALA A 53 -6.51 2.26 -11.33
CA ALA A 53 -7.85 2.53 -10.83
C ALA A 53 -7.85 3.44 -9.61
N TYR A 54 -6.85 3.27 -8.73
CA TYR A 54 -6.69 4.08 -7.52
C TYR A 54 -5.86 5.35 -7.74
N GLY A 55 -5.37 5.59 -8.96
CA GLY A 55 -4.59 6.80 -9.27
C GLY A 55 -3.21 6.86 -8.63
N VAL A 56 -2.61 5.71 -8.34
CA VAL A 56 -1.32 5.63 -7.63
C VAL A 56 -0.18 5.12 -8.50
N LEU A 57 -0.40 4.95 -9.80
CA LEU A 57 0.65 4.50 -10.70
C LEU A 57 1.54 5.65 -11.16
N ASN A 58 2.84 5.45 -11.12
CA ASN A 58 3.83 6.39 -11.68
C ASN A 58 3.90 6.21 -13.20
N ASP A 59 2.96 6.76 -13.94
CA ASP A 59 2.84 6.60 -15.38
C ASP A 59 3.21 7.85 -16.20
N ASN A 60 3.81 8.85 -15.57
CA ASN A 60 4.29 10.04 -16.27
C ASN A 60 5.47 9.67 -17.19
N PRO A 61 5.35 9.84 -18.53
CA PRO A 61 6.42 9.49 -19.46
C PRO A 61 7.75 10.20 -19.21
N GLU A 62 7.74 11.36 -18.56
CA GLU A 62 8.97 12.08 -18.22
C GLU A 62 9.88 11.28 -17.29
N LEU A 63 9.31 10.40 -16.45
CA LEU A 63 10.09 9.52 -15.59
C LEU A 63 10.96 8.55 -16.40
N ALA A 64 10.47 8.11 -17.56
CA ALA A 64 11.19 7.17 -18.42
C ALA A 64 12.36 7.83 -19.17
N LYS A 65 12.41 9.16 -19.23
CA LYS A 65 13.46 9.92 -19.91
C LYS A 65 14.67 10.24 -19.03
N ASP A 66 14.53 10.11 -17.73
CA ASP A 66 15.59 10.44 -16.76
C ASP A 66 16.15 9.15 -16.16
N PRO A 67 17.46 8.83 -16.40
CA PRO A 67 18.06 7.61 -15.89
C PRO A 67 17.95 7.45 -14.37
N LYS A 68 17.86 8.54 -13.63
CA LYS A 68 17.72 8.52 -12.16
C LYS A 68 16.29 8.20 -11.71
N ARG A 69 15.30 8.50 -12.56
CA ARG A 69 13.87 8.37 -12.25
C ARG A 69 13.22 7.15 -12.90
N ILE A 70 13.87 6.55 -13.91
CA ILE A 70 13.38 5.35 -14.60
C ILE A 70 12.94 4.24 -13.65
N PRO A 71 13.67 3.93 -12.54
CA PRO A 71 13.24 2.87 -11.63
C PRO A 71 11.87 3.09 -11.00
N ALA A 72 11.39 4.33 -10.93
CA ALA A 72 10.07 4.64 -10.40
C ALA A 72 8.96 4.52 -11.44
N TYR A 73 9.31 4.51 -12.74
CA TYR A 73 8.33 4.47 -13.83
C TYR A 73 7.55 3.16 -13.81
N LEU A 74 6.24 3.27 -13.91
CA LEU A 74 5.28 2.16 -13.87
C LEU A 74 5.28 1.36 -12.55
N ARG A 75 5.82 1.91 -11.49
CA ARG A 75 5.68 1.38 -10.15
C ARG A 75 4.57 2.12 -9.39
N ALA A 76 4.07 1.51 -8.33
CA ALA A 76 3.07 2.16 -7.49
C ALA A 76 3.71 3.24 -6.61
N LYS A 77 3.04 4.37 -6.49
CA LYS A 77 3.35 5.39 -5.49
C LYS A 77 3.11 4.81 -4.10
N ARG A 78 3.78 5.38 -3.10
CA ARG A 78 3.51 5.03 -1.70
C ARG A 78 2.14 5.58 -1.32
N ALA A 79 1.21 4.70 -1.01
CA ALA A 79 -0.18 5.08 -0.74
C ALA A 79 -0.83 4.17 0.29
N TRP A 80 -1.80 4.72 1.00
CA TRP A 80 -2.61 4.00 1.99
C TRP A 80 -4.08 4.35 1.78
N PHE A 81 -4.92 3.33 1.83
CA PHE A 81 -6.37 3.48 1.71
C PHE A 81 -7.06 2.69 2.82
N ILE A 82 -8.15 3.23 3.33
CA ILE A 82 -9.08 2.50 4.18
C ILE A 82 -10.37 2.36 3.42
N ILE A 83 -10.84 1.12 3.30
CA ILE A 83 -12.10 0.79 2.62
C ILE A 83 -13.02 0.17 3.68
N ASP A 84 -14.25 0.67 3.80
CA ASP A 84 -15.21 0.13 4.74
C ASP A 84 -15.89 -1.14 4.19
N ARG A 85 -16.77 -1.73 5.00
CA ARG A 85 -17.47 -2.98 4.64
C ARG A 85 -18.41 -2.81 3.45
N GLU A 86 -18.80 -1.59 3.14
CA GLU A 86 -19.66 -1.26 2.00
C GLU A 86 -18.87 -1.01 0.72
N GLY A 87 -17.53 -1.10 0.78
CA GLY A 87 -16.65 -0.85 -0.36
C GLY A 87 -16.36 0.62 -0.59
N ILE A 88 -16.64 1.49 0.38
CA ILE A 88 -16.40 2.94 0.25
C ILE A 88 -15.04 3.29 0.83
N VAL A 89 -14.24 4.04 0.06
CA VAL A 89 -12.96 4.56 0.54
C VAL A 89 -13.22 5.67 1.56
N ARG A 90 -12.77 5.43 2.80
CA ARG A 90 -12.94 6.37 3.92
C ARG A 90 -11.69 7.17 4.25
N TYR A 91 -10.55 6.75 3.73
CA TYR A 91 -9.27 7.44 3.92
C TYR A 91 -8.38 7.16 2.72
N ALA A 92 -7.69 8.17 2.26
CA ALA A 92 -6.69 8.05 1.21
C ALA A 92 -5.50 8.95 1.51
N ASN A 93 -4.30 8.41 1.39
CA ASN A 93 -3.06 9.16 1.54
C ASN A 93 -2.07 8.67 0.48
N VAL A 94 -1.71 9.53 -0.46
CA VAL A 94 -0.84 9.22 -1.57
C VAL A 94 0.37 10.14 -1.53
N ASP A 95 1.58 9.57 -1.56
CA ASP A 95 2.84 10.34 -1.56
C ASP A 95 2.88 11.39 -0.45
N ASP A 96 2.66 10.96 0.80
CA ASP A 96 2.68 11.86 1.94
C ASP A 96 4.01 12.65 2.00
N PRO A 97 3.97 14.00 1.91
CA PRO A 97 5.20 14.79 1.90
C PRO A 97 6.01 14.70 3.19
N ARG A 98 5.39 14.26 4.28
CA ARG A 98 6.10 14.04 5.55
C ARG A 98 7.01 12.82 5.50
N GLY A 99 6.82 11.90 4.53
CA GLY A 99 7.62 10.69 4.40
C GLY A 99 7.48 9.72 5.57
N ILE A 100 6.37 9.77 6.31
CA ILE A 100 6.13 8.94 7.49
C ILE A 100 5.18 7.79 7.19
N MET A 101 5.14 6.79 8.11
CA MET A 101 4.12 5.76 8.12
C MET A 101 2.93 6.28 8.93
N PRO A 102 1.74 6.41 8.34
CA PRO A 102 0.60 7.04 9.01
C PRO A 102 -0.22 6.07 9.87
N ASN A 103 0.42 5.10 10.53
CA ASN A 103 -0.30 4.04 11.27
C ASN A 103 -1.22 4.63 12.35
N ASP A 104 -0.77 5.64 13.09
CA ASP A 104 -1.59 6.25 14.12
C ASP A 104 -2.80 6.96 13.52
N GLU A 105 -2.63 7.65 12.40
CA GLU A 105 -3.74 8.30 11.68
C GLU A 105 -4.74 7.27 11.16
N LEU A 106 -4.23 6.15 10.60
CA LEU A 106 -5.06 5.06 10.11
C LEU A 106 -5.88 4.44 11.24
N LEU A 107 -5.26 4.19 12.39
CA LEU A 107 -5.93 3.62 13.55
C LEU A 107 -7.00 4.56 14.11
N GLU A 108 -6.76 5.88 14.11
CA GLU A 108 -7.74 6.88 14.51
C GLU A 108 -8.97 6.88 13.59
N VAL A 109 -8.75 6.81 12.27
CA VAL A 109 -9.84 6.74 11.29
C VAL A 109 -10.65 5.47 11.50
N LEU A 110 -9.98 4.32 11.67
CA LEU A 110 -10.65 3.04 11.90
C LEU A 110 -11.49 3.06 13.18
N LYS A 111 -11.01 3.69 14.23
CA LYS A 111 -11.73 3.85 15.50
C LYS A 111 -13.04 4.62 15.31
N LYS A 112 -13.06 5.63 14.44
CA LYS A 112 -14.25 6.42 14.13
C LYS A 112 -15.27 5.67 13.28
N LEU A 113 -14.84 4.63 12.57
CA LEU A 113 -15.70 3.83 11.69
C LEU A 113 -16.42 2.69 12.44
N GLN A 114 -16.08 2.46 13.68
CA GLN A 114 -16.65 1.36 14.48
C GLN A 114 -17.87 1.76 15.30
#